data_45689138648c5c61805490e15264c8f2
#
_entry.id   45689138648c5c61805490e15264c8f2
#
_cell.length_a   1.000
_cell.length_b   1.000
_cell.length_c   1.000
_cell.angle_alpha   90.00
_cell.angle_beta   90.00
_cell.angle_gamma   90.00
#
_symmetry.space_group_name_H-M   'P 1'
#
loop_
_entity.id
_entity.type
_entity.pdbx_description
1 polymer ?
#
loop_
_entity_poly.entity_id
_entity_poly.type
_entity_poly.pdbx_seq_one_letter_code
_entity_poly.pdbx_strand_id
1 'polypeptide(L)'
;LKNKLISIFLLSLIVSSIEAQNWELKKNKEGVKVYTKSNPISPFNLLKAECDIAVGINELLNLIFDVNRHTEWVYNAVQSVPIKKIAPYEIIYYGETYAPWPVSNRDLVIHLTAKTDSLTGICTIYGISEPKRKPLVNGKVRIPRSESIWTLIPKSNNITHVIYTLDIDPGGSLPAWLVNFASIEGPYLSFKKMKALLIK
;
A
#
# COMPACT_ATOMS: atom_id res chain seq x y z
N LEU A 1 12.85 39.72 62.70
CA LEU A 1 11.84 38.99 61.85
C LEU A 1 12.47 38.72 60.48
N LYS A 2 12.79 37.44 60.19
CA LYS A 2 13.34 37.01 58.88
C LYS A 2 12.20 36.48 58.04
N ASN A 3 11.85 37.22 57.01
CA ASN A 3 10.89 36.76 55.99
C ASN A 3 11.59 35.73 55.07
N LYS A 4 11.15 34.47 55.10
CA LYS A 4 11.52 33.46 54.15
C LYS A 4 10.57 33.56 52.93
N LEU A 5 11.08 34.05 51.83
CA LEU A 5 10.44 33.96 50.54
C LEU A 5 10.56 32.51 50.04
N ILE A 6 9.41 31.84 49.97
CA ILE A 6 9.26 30.50 49.37
C ILE A 6 9.05 30.74 47.86
N SER A 7 10.09 30.52 47.03
CA SER A 7 9.95 30.45 45.59
C SER A 7 9.30 29.13 45.21
N ILE A 8 8.05 29.19 44.79
CA ILE A 8 7.37 28.07 44.18
C ILE A 8 7.80 28.03 42.71
N PHE A 9 8.69 27.09 42.39
CA PHE A 9 9.07 26.78 41.01
C PHE A 9 7.92 25.94 40.38
N LEU A 10 7.07 26.61 39.59
CA LEU A 10 6.04 25.94 38.77
C LEU A 10 6.73 25.24 37.63
N LEU A 11 7.01 23.95 37.81
CA LEU A 11 7.45 23.06 36.73
C LEU A 11 6.23 22.76 35.82
N SER A 12 6.06 23.55 34.77
CA SER A 12 5.06 23.29 33.73
C SER A 12 5.49 22.03 32.97
N LEU A 13 4.89 20.88 33.31
CA LEU A 13 4.92 19.69 32.49
C LEU A 13 4.23 19.99 31.17
N ILE A 14 5.00 20.25 30.12
CA ILE A 14 4.53 20.20 28.75
C ILE A 14 4.28 18.74 28.43
N VAL A 15 3.06 18.28 28.69
CA VAL A 15 2.56 17.01 28.16
C VAL A 15 2.41 17.21 26.66
N SER A 16 3.46 16.92 25.91
CA SER A 16 3.33 16.76 24.47
C SER A 16 2.37 15.62 24.23
N SER A 17 1.13 15.94 23.89
CA SER A 17 0.16 14.98 23.38
C SER A 17 0.77 14.36 22.14
N ILE A 18 1.35 13.16 22.26
CA ILE A 18 1.61 12.32 21.11
C ILE A 18 0.21 11.96 20.59
N GLU A 19 -0.32 12.78 19.68
CA GLU A 19 -1.45 12.36 18.90
C GLU A 19 -1.04 11.08 18.18
N ALA A 20 -1.53 9.96 18.68
CA ALA A 20 -1.44 8.69 17.97
C ALA A 20 -2.08 8.94 16.61
N GLN A 21 -1.25 9.13 15.59
CA GLN A 21 -1.72 9.42 14.24
C GLN A 21 -2.62 8.27 13.78
N ASN A 22 -3.93 8.48 13.88
CA ASN A 22 -4.94 7.49 13.54
C ASN A 22 -5.15 7.42 12.03
N TRP A 23 -5.56 6.26 11.54
CA TRP A 23 -6.02 6.09 10.18
C TRP A 23 -7.31 6.89 9.97
N GLU A 24 -7.32 7.80 9.00
CA GLU A 24 -8.47 8.62 8.63
C GLU A 24 -9.19 7.99 7.46
N LEU A 25 -10.49 7.69 7.59
CA LEU A 25 -11.32 7.16 6.52
C LEU A 25 -11.54 8.25 5.44
N LYS A 26 -11.07 8.00 4.23
CA LYS A 26 -11.19 8.90 3.08
C LYS A 26 -12.26 8.47 2.08
N LYS A 27 -12.52 7.17 1.97
CA LYS A 27 -13.52 6.63 1.06
C LYS A 27 -14.14 5.36 1.64
N ASN A 28 -15.47 5.26 1.51
CA ASN A 28 -16.23 4.05 1.83
C ASN A 28 -17.30 3.87 0.75
N LYS A 29 -17.03 2.98 -0.20
CA LYS A 29 -17.92 2.77 -1.34
C LYS A 29 -17.85 1.31 -1.82
N GLU A 30 -19.00 0.72 -2.16
CA GLU A 30 -19.11 -0.64 -2.70
C GLU A 30 -18.41 -1.72 -1.83
N GLY A 31 -18.42 -1.50 -0.48
CA GLY A 31 -17.78 -2.38 0.47
C GLY A 31 -16.24 -2.26 0.51
N VAL A 32 -15.65 -1.28 -0.18
CA VAL A 32 -14.23 -0.94 -0.09
C VAL A 32 -14.07 0.31 0.75
N LYS A 33 -13.25 0.22 1.80
CA LYS A 33 -12.85 1.34 2.64
C LYS A 33 -11.40 1.70 2.38
N VAL A 34 -11.11 2.99 2.20
CA VAL A 34 -9.76 3.50 2.01
C VAL A 34 -9.47 4.54 3.07
N TYR A 35 -8.31 4.40 3.70
CA TYR A 35 -7.84 5.26 4.76
C TYR A 35 -6.47 5.83 4.40
N THR A 36 -6.16 6.99 4.94
CA THR A 36 -4.82 7.55 4.90
C THR A 36 -4.33 7.84 6.32
N LYS A 37 -3.02 7.91 6.47
CA LYS A 37 -2.36 8.32 7.70
C LYS A 37 -1.14 9.17 7.33
N SER A 38 -0.94 10.31 8.00
CA SER A 38 0.25 11.12 7.79
C SER A 38 1.51 10.30 8.08
N ASN A 39 2.52 10.47 7.23
CA ASN A 39 3.81 9.84 7.40
C ASN A 39 4.79 10.87 7.98
N PRO A 40 5.36 10.67 9.20
CA PRO A 40 6.21 11.66 9.85
C PRO A 40 7.54 11.90 9.13
N ILE A 41 7.95 10.98 8.26
CA ILE A 41 9.24 11.01 7.55
C ILE A 41 9.09 11.26 6.04
N SER A 42 7.87 11.47 5.54
CA SER A 42 7.60 11.64 4.12
C SER A 42 6.41 12.60 3.90
N PRO A 43 6.42 13.44 2.86
CA PRO A 43 5.27 14.26 2.50
C PRO A 43 4.10 13.42 1.94
N PHE A 44 4.33 12.15 1.66
CA PHE A 44 3.31 11.23 1.14
C PHE A 44 2.67 10.44 2.28
N ASN A 45 1.35 10.39 2.29
CA ASN A 45 0.61 9.65 3.31
C ASN A 45 0.79 8.14 3.16
N LEU A 46 0.78 7.45 4.29
CA LEU A 46 0.54 6.01 4.32
C LEU A 46 -0.89 5.73 3.88
N LEU A 47 -1.07 4.65 3.15
CA LEU A 47 -2.35 4.19 2.65
C LEU A 47 -2.76 2.89 3.32
N LYS A 48 -4.07 2.72 3.59
CA LYS A 48 -4.70 1.44 3.90
C LYS A 48 -6.00 1.31 3.13
N ALA A 49 -6.22 0.15 2.51
CA ALA A 49 -7.51 -0.23 1.95
C ALA A 49 -7.96 -1.58 2.52
N GLU A 50 -9.26 -1.75 2.71
CA GLU A 50 -9.82 -3.01 3.22
C GLU A 50 -11.18 -3.31 2.58
N CYS A 51 -11.46 -4.58 2.35
CA CYS A 51 -12.77 -5.09 1.94
C CYS A 51 -12.89 -6.59 2.20
N ASP A 52 -14.12 -7.08 2.17
CA ASP A 52 -14.40 -8.51 2.10
C ASP A 52 -14.59 -8.93 0.64
N ILE A 53 -14.00 -10.07 0.26
CA ILE A 53 -14.12 -10.66 -1.08
C ILE A 53 -14.63 -12.10 -0.91
N ALA A 54 -15.68 -12.44 -1.67
CA ALA A 54 -16.35 -13.75 -1.57
C ALA A 54 -15.58 -14.84 -2.35
N VAL A 55 -14.33 -15.06 -1.98
CA VAL A 55 -13.46 -16.14 -2.46
C VAL A 55 -12.50 -16.58 -1.36
N GLY A 56 -11.88 -17.75 -1.50
CA GLY A 56 -10.83 -18.21 -0.61
C GLY A 56 -9.49 -17.52 -0.85
N ILE A 57 -8.55 -17.75 0.05
CA ILE A 57 -7.21 -17.13 -0.01
C ILE A 57 -6.45 -17.57 -1.26
N ASN A 58 -6.60 -18.82 -1.71
CA ASN A 58 -5.87 -19.35 -2.86
C ASN A 58 -6.22 -18.64 -4.16
N GLU A 59 -7.48 -18.28 -4.37
CA GLU A 59 -7.91 -17.51 -5.54
C GLU A 59 -7.30 -16.11 -5.54
N LEU A 60 -7.21 -15.48 -4.37
CA LEU A 60 -6.54 -14.19 -4.21
C LEU A 60 -5.04 -14.29 -4.45
N LEU A 61 -4.38 -15.31 -3.88
CA LEU A 61 -2.96 -15.56 -4.12
C LEU A 61 -2.67 -15.76 -5.61
N ASN A 62 -3.48 -16.58 -6.28
CA ASN A 62 -3.31 -16.83 -7.71
C ASN A 62 -3.45 -15.55 -8.54
N LEU A 63 -4.43 -14.69 -8.22
CA LEU A 63 -4.59 -13.41 -8.93
C LEU A 63 -3.45 -12.43 -8.62
N ILE A 64 -3.02 -12.31 -7.37
CA ILE A 64 -1.97 -11.37 -6.96
C ILE A 64 -0.61 -11.79 -7.50
N PHE A 65 -0.30 -13.09 -7.57
CA PHE A 65 0.98 -13.60 -8.07
C PHE A 65 1.01 -13.83 -9.59
N ASP A 66 -0.15 -13.78 -10.27
CA ASP A 66 -0.18 -13.70 -11.73
C ASP A 66 0.06 -12.25 -12.18
N VAL A 67 1.33 -11.87 -12.13
CA VAL A 67 1.75 -10.48 -12.42
C VAL A 67 1.40 -10.05 -13.85
N ASN A 68 1.27 -10.97 -14.81
CA ASN A 68 0.86 -10.63 -16.18
C ASN A 68 -0.57 -10.07 -16.24
N ARG A 69 -1.40 -10.40 -15.26
CA ARG A 69 -2.78 -9.92 -15.15
C ARG A 69 -2.93 -8.64 -14.35
N HIS A 70 -1.86 -8.07 -13.80
CA HIS A 70 -1.96 -6.83 -13.02
C HIS A 70 -2.56 -5.67 -13.81
N THR A 71 -2.38 -5.61 -15.12
CA THR A 71 -3.02 -4.60 -15.98
C THR A 71 -4.54 -4.68 -16.03
N GLU A 72 -5.12 -5.82 -15.66
CA GLU A 72 -6.59 -6.01 -15.63
C GLU A 72 -7.22 -5.34 -14.41
N TRP A 73 -6.52 -5.30 -13.26
CA TRP A 73 -7.10 -4.88 -12.01
C TRP A 73 -6.32 -3.80 -11.24
N VAL A 74 -5.00 -3.72 -11.38
CA VAL A 74 -4.21 -2.65 -10.71
C VAL A 74 -4.46 -1.32 -11.42
N TYR A 75 -4.83 -0.32 -10.63
CA TYR A 75 -5.13 1.02 -11.15
C TYR A 75 -3.97 1.60 -11.95
N ASN A 76 -4.28 2.07 -13.16
CA ASN A 76 -3.32 2.67 -14.09
C ASN A 76 -2.11 1.80 -14.45
N ALA A 77 -2.09 0.52 -14.13
CA ALA A 77 -1.03 -0.36 -14.61
C ALA A 77 -1.13 -0.52 -16.14
N VAL A 78 -0.05 -0.22 -16.84
CA VAL A 78 0.04 -0.34 -18.31
C VAL A 78 0.94 -1.47 -18.75
N GLN A 79 1.84 -1.90 -17.87
CA GLN A 79 2.69 -3.06 -18.06
C GLN A 79 2.96 -3.75 -16.73
N SER A 80 2.96 -5.07 -16.73
CA SER A 80 3.48 -5.88 -15.64
C SER A 80 4.00 -7.19 -16.19
N VAL A 81 5.27 -7.48 -15.94
CA VAL A 81 5.95 -8.66 -16.49
C VAL A 81 6.88 -9.27 -15.44
N PRO A 82 6.97 -10.61 -15.38
CA PRO A 82 7.89 -11.26 -14.45
C PRO A 82 9.34 -11.01 -14.88
N ILE A 83 10.21 -10.75 -13.90
CA ILE A 83 11.66 -10.76 -14.08
C ILE A 83 12.21 -12.13 -13.68
N LYS A 84 11.77 -12.63 -12.50
CA LYS A 84 12.22 -13.91 -11.96
C LYS A 84 11.14 -14.52 -11.08
N LYS A 85 10.68 -15.72 -11.38
CA LYS A 85 9.88 -16.54 -10.49
C LYS A 85 10.83 -17.38 -9.63
N ILE A 86 10.72 -17.29 -8.31
CA ILE A 86 11.60 -17.96 -7.34
C ILE A 86 10.89 -19.16 -6.75
N ALA A 87 9.62 -18.99 -6.37
CA ALA A 87 8.76 -20.01 -5.81
C ALA A 87 7.31 -19.80 -6.24
N PRO A 88 6.35 -20.67 -5.94
CA PRO A 88 4.94 -20.46 -6.28
C PRO A 88 4.40 -19.10 -5.86
N TYR A 89 4.76 -18.65 -4.66
CA TYR A 89 4.35 -17.36 -4.09
C TYR A 89 5.56 -16.48 -3.72
N GLU A 90 6.55 -16.48 -4.62
CA GLU A 90 7.70 -15.59 -4.58
C GLU A 90 8.14 -15.22 -6.00
N ILE A 91 8.05 -13.93 -6.33
CA ILE A 91 8.33 -13.43 -7.68
C ILE A 91 8.92 -12.02 -7.63
N ILE A 92 9.86 -11.77 -8.53
CA ILE A 92 10.33 -10.42 -8.82
C ILE A 92 9.73 -10.02 -10.16
N TYR A 93 9.06 -8.88 -10.20
CA TYR A 93 8.42 -8.39 -11.42
C TYR A 93 8.72 -6.91 -11.66
N TYR A 94 8.63 -6.53 -12.93
CA TYR A 94 8.65 -5.15 -13.38
C TYR A 94 7.22 -4.70 -13.66
N GLY A 95 6.88 -3.49 -13.20
CA GLY A 95 5.60 -2.85 -13.46
C GLY A 95 5.79 -1.43 -13.96
N GLU A 96 4.82 -0.96 -14.74
CA GLU A 96 4.71 0.42 -15.17
C GLU A 96 3.31 0.93 -14.91
N THR A 97 3.24 2.16 -14.39
CA THR A 97 1.99 2.87 -14.09
C THR A 97 1.90 4.13 -14.92
N TYR A 98 0.77 4.31 -15.58
CA TYR A 98 0.45 5.53 -16.32
C TYR A 98 0.30 6.72 -15.37
N ALA A 99 0.84 7.85 -15.80
CA ALA A 99 0.59 9.15 -15.20
C ALA A 99 0.14 10.15 -16.29
N PRO A 100 -0.86 11.02 -16.01
CA PRO A 100 -1.33 11.97 -17.01
C PRO A 100 -0.27 13.03 -17.32
N TRP A 101 -0.23 13.42 -18.60
CA TRP A 101 0.62 14.53 -19.03
C TRP A 101 0.37 15.79 -18.17
N PRO A 102 1.42 16.58 -17.80
CA PRO A 102 2.83 16.52 -18.24
C PRO A 102 3.73 15.59 -17.40
N VAL A 103 3.16 14.71 -16.62
CA VAL A 103 3.87 13.81 -15.71
C VAL A 103 4.31 12.54 -16.45
N SER A 104 5.59 12.17 -16.35
CA SER A 104 6.09 10.92 -16.91
C SER A 104 5.47 9.71 -16.22
N ASN A 105 5.32 8.59 -16.93
CA ASN A 105 4.97 7.31 -16.32
C ASN A 105 5.99 6.93 -15.22
N ARG A 106 5.53 6.15 -14.27
CA ARG A 106 6.37 5.55 -13.23
C ARG A 106 6.60 4.09 -13.55
N ASP A 107 7.82 3.63 -13.30
CA ASP A 107 8.12 2.22 -13.32
C ASP A 107 8.64 1.74 -11.97
N LEU A 108 8.53 0.45 -11.72
CA LEU A 108 8.96 -0.16 -10.46
C LEU A 108 9.45 -1.59 -10.69
N VAL A 109 10.30 -2.04 -9.80
CA VAL A 109 10.64 -3.47 -9.67
C VAL A 109 10.26 -3.87 -8.26
N ILE A 110 9.44 -4.90 -8.12
CA ILE A 110 8.96 -5.38 -6.83
C ILE A 110 9.37 -6.84 -6.63
N HIS A 111 9.86 -7.15 -5.45
CA HIS A 111 9.97 -8.49 -4.92
C HIS A 111 8.71 -8.77 -4.10
N LEU A 112 7.90 -9.69 -4.56
CA LEU A 112 6.64 -10.10 -3.95
C LEU A 112 6.82 -11.46 -3.30
N THR A 113 6.51 -11.57 -2.00
CA THR A 113 6.62 -12.82 -1.23
C THR A 113 5.40 -13.02 -0.37
N ALA A 114 4.93 -14.27 -0.22
CA ALA A 114 3.83 -14.61 0.67
C ALA A 114 4.26 -15.58 1.77
N LYS A 115 3.69 -15.38 2.96
CA LYS A 115 3.86 -16.25 4.12
C LYS A 115 2.50 -16.50 4.77
N THR A 116 2.15 -17.78 4.95
CA THR A 116 0.92 -18.18 5.64
C THR A 116 1.26 -18.69 7.04
N ASP A 117 0.53 -18.17 8.03
CA ASP A 117 0.56 -18.69 9.38
C ASP A 117 -0.28 -19.97 9.45
N SER A 118 0.33 -21.08 9.85
CA SER A 118 -0.33 -22.39 9.84
C SER A 118 -1.39 -22.56 10.92
N LEU A 119 -1.37 -21.73 11.98
CA LEU A 119 -2.33 -21.83 13.09
C LEU A 119 -3.60 -21.03 12.79
N THR A 120 -3.45 -19.83 12.23
CA THR A 120 -4.54 -18.90 11.96
C THR A 120 -5.06 -18.97 10.54
N GLY A 121 -4.27 -19.52 9.61
CA GLY A 121 -4.55 -19.49 8.17
C GLY A 121 -4.38 -18.09 7.54
N ILE A 122 -3.96 -17.09 8.31
CA ILE A 122 -3.73 -15.73 7.79
C ILE A 122 -2.53 -15.76 6.85
N CYS A 123 -2.72 -15.25 5.64
CA CYS A 123 -1.63 -15.09 4.68
C CYS A 123 -1.20 -13.62 4.59
N THR A 124 0.08 -13.37 4.77
CA THR A 124 0.68 -12.04 4.61
C THR A 124 1.55 -12.04 3.36
N ILE A 125 1.33 -11.03 2.48
CA ILE A 125 2.13 -10.84 1.27
C ILE A 125 2.88 -9.52 1.41
N TYR A 126 4.19 -9.57 1.20
CA TYR A 126 5.07 -8.41 1.22
C TYR A 126 5.48 -8.07 -0.20
N GLY A 127 5.35 -6.81 -0.58
CA GLY A 127 5.84 -6.27 -1.84
C GLY A 127 6.86 -5.17 -1.56
N ILE A 128 8.12 -5.47 -1.80
CA ILE A 128 9.25 -4.57 -1.50
C ILE A 128 9.92 -4.13 -2.81
N SER A 129 10.14 -2.83 -2.97
CA SER A 129 10.83 -2.31 -4.15
C SER A 129 12.31 -2.69 -4.19
N GLU A 130 12.77 -3.14 -5.37
CA GLU A 130 14.18 -3.39 -5.71
C GLU A 130 14.60 -2.54 -6.91
N PRO A 131 14.67 -1.20 -6.76
CA PRO A 131 14.81 -0.27 -7.89
C PRO A 131 16.10 -0.46 -8.71
N LYS A 132 17.14 -1.03 -8.12
CA LYS A 132 18.43 -1.31 -8.78
C LYS A 132 18.47 -2.63 -9.54
N ARG A 133 17.44 -3.47 -9.41
CA ARG A 133 17.38 -4.82 -10.04
C ARG A 133 17.31 -4.77 -11.58
N LYS A 134 16.80 -3.67 -12.13
CA LYS A 134 16.69 -3.45 -13.58
C LYS A 134 17.21 -2.07 -13.93
N PRO A 135 17.96 -1.91 -15.06
CA PRO A 135 18.36 -0.58 -15.54
C PRO A 135 17.19 0.38 -15.67
N LEU A 136 17.48 1.67 -15.53
CA LEU A 136 16.48 2.72 -15.75
C LEU A 136 15.95 2.68 -17.18
N VAL A 137 14.68 2.99 -17.35
CA VAL A 137 14.03 3.05 -18.66
C VAL A 137 13.85 4.52 -19.05
N ASN A 138 14.33 4.88 -20.23
CA ASN A 138 14.21 6.26 -20.71
C ASN A 138 12.74 6.71 -20.81
N GLY A 139 12.48 7.97 -20.42
CA GLY A 139 11.15 8.55 -20.43
C GLY A 139 10.25 8.13 -19.25
N LYS A 140 10.77 7.34 -18.29
CA LYS A 140 10.06 6.92 -17.09
C LYS A 140 10.80 7.35 -15.83
N VAL A 141 10.06 7.52 -14.74
CA VAL A 141 10.62 7.79 -13.41
C VAL A 141 10.55 6.50 -12.59
N ARG A 142 11.72 5.98 -12.19
CA ARG A 142 11.80 4.82 -11.32
C ARG A 142 11.34 5.17 -9.92
N ILE A 143 10.35 4.43 -9.39
CA ILE A 143 9.92 4.51 -8.00
C ILE A 143 11.09 4.04 -7.12
N PRO A 144 11.66 4.94 -6.28
CA PRO A 144 12.84 4.60 -5.49
C PRO A 144 12.50 3.73 -4.27
N ARG A 145 11.29 3.90 -3.70
CA ARG A 145 10.83 3.16 -2.52
C ARG A 145 9.35 2.88 -2.60
N SER A 146 9.00 1.61 -2.40
CA SER A 146 7.62 1.14 -2.24
C SER A 146 7.62 -0.08 -1.34
N GLU A 147 6.82 -0.05 -0.30
CA GLU A 147 6.59 -1.13 0.63
C GLU A 147 5.09 -1.37 0.75
N SER A 148 4.64 -2.54 0.37
CA SER A 148 3.24 -2.93 0.48
C SER A 148 3.07 -4.19 1.30
N ILE A 149 1.99 -4.26 2.06
CA ILE A 149 1.61 -5.45 2.82
C ILE A 149 0.16 -5.76 2.53
N TRP A 150 -0.11 -6.99 2.11
CA TRP A 150 -1.45 -7.56 2.05
C TRP A 150 -1.62 -8.50 3.22
N THR A 151 -2.72 -8.39 3.95
CA THR A 151 -3.12 -9.34 4.97
C THR A 151 -4.43 -9.98 4.53
N LEU A 152 -4.40 -11.26 4.24
CA LEU A 152 -5.55 -12.05 3.80
C LEU A 152 -6.03 -12.88 5.00
N ILE A 153 -7.18 -12.52 5.54
CA ILE A 153 -7.75 -13.14 6.74
C ILE A 153 -8.92 -14.02 6.32
N PRO A 154 -8.84 -15.35 6.51
CA PRO A 154 -9.95 -16.23 6.17
C PRO A 154 -11.14 -15.96 7.10
N LYS A 155 -12.33 -15.84 6.52
CA LYS A 155 -13.61 -15.77 7.22
C LYS A 155 -14.46 -17.02 6.91
N SER A 156 -15.59 -17.16 7.59
CA SER A 156 -16.59 -18.21 7.27
C SER A 156 -17.15 -18.03 5.85
N ASN A 157 -17.71 -19.12 5.27
CA ASN A 157 -18.43 -19.11 3.98
C ASN A 157 -17.58 -18.67 2.76
N ASN A 158 -16.32 -19.11 2.68
CA ASN A 158 -15.43 -18.80 1.56
C ASN A 158 -15.28 -17.29 1.31
N ILE A 159 -15.19 -16.51 2.37
CA ILE A 159 -14.95 -15.07 2.33
C ILE A 159 -13.56 -14.78 2.89
N THR A 160 -12.79 -13.96 2.21
CA THR A 160 -11.52 -13.44 2.71
C THR A 160 -11.65 -11.95 3.00
N HIS A 161 -11.30 -11.54 4.23
CA HIS A 161 -11.09 -10.14 4.55
C HIS A 161 -9.68 -9.74 4.12
N VAL A 162 -9.61 -8.75 3.24
CA VAL A 162 -8.36 -8.27 2.64
C VAL A 162 -8.03 -6.91 3.22
N ILE A 163 -6.84 -6.78 3.77
CA ILE A 163 -6.25 -5.50 4.20
C ILE A 163 -5.00 -5.28 3.35
N TYR A 164 -4.89 -4.11 2.75
CA TYR A 164 -3.73 -3.67 1.98
C TYR A 164 -3.19 -2.39 2.57
N THR A 165 -1.89 -2.34 2.85
CA THR A 165 -1.20 -1.11 3.24
C THR A 165 -0.08 -0.80 2.26
N LEU A 166 0.19 0.49 2.05
CA LEU A 166 1.23 0.96 1.13
C LEU A 166 1.93 2.19 1.72
N ASP A 167 3.25 2.13 1.73
CA ASP A 167 4.15 3.27 1.89
C ASP A 167 4.96 3.42 0.60
N ILE A 168 4.84 4.55 -0.08
CA ILE A 168 5.45 4.75 -1.39
C ILE A 168 6.03 6.16 -1.51
N ASP A 169 7.25 6.21 -2.07
CA ASP A 169 7.81 7.42 -2.65
C ASP A 169 7.72 7.28 -4.18
N PRO A 170 6.86 8.05 -4.85
CA PRO A 170 6.68 7.92 -6.30
C PRO A 170 7.86 8.40 -7.13
N GLY A 171 8.86 9.02 -6.50
CA GLY A 171 10.01 9.61 -7.16
C GLY A 171 9.69 10.85 -8.00
N GLY A 172 10.74 11.58 -8.36
CA GLY A 172 10.64 12.79 -9.16
C GLY A 172 9.92 13.95 -8.46
N SER A 173 9.64 15.01 -9.22
CA SER A 173 9.01 16.22 -8.68
C SER A 173 7.49 16.15 -8.86
N LEU A 174 6.80 15.51 -7.91
CA LEU A 174 5.34 15.50 -7.86
C LEU A 174 4.83 16.31 -6.68
N PRO A 175 3.81 17.14 -6.87
CA PRO A 175 3.11 17.76 -5.75
C PRO A 175 2.49 16.67 -4.85
N ALA A 176 2.75 16.74 -3.54
CA ALA A 176 2.24 15.74 -2.59
C ALA A 176 0.71 15.62 -2.62
N TRP A 177 0.00 16.73 -2.85
CA TRP A 177 -1.47 16.70 -2.95
C TRP A 177 -1.97 15.80 -4.09
N LEU A 178 -1.26 15.77 -5.23
CA LEU A 178 -1.64 14.91 -6.37
C LEU A 178 -1.41 13.43 -6.05
N VAL A 179 -0.29 13.12 -5.40
CA VAL A 179 0.01 11.75 -4.96
C VAL A 179 -0.99 11.30 -3.91
N ASN A 180 -1.27 12.15 -2.91
CA ASN A 180 -2.22 11.83 -1.86
C ASN A 180 -3.65 11.67 -2.38
N PHE A 181 -4.06 12.41 -3.41
CA PHE A 181 -5.35 12.21 -4.10
C PHE A 181 -5.38 10.86 -4.83
N ALA A 182 -4.35 10.56 -5.64
CA ALA A 182 -4.25 9.29 -6.36
C ALA A 182 -4.22 8.08 -5.41
N SER A 183 -3.67 8.25 -4.21
CA SER A 183 -3.63 7.22 -3.17
C SER A 183 -5.01 6.79 -2.66
N ILE A 184 -6.04 7.61 -2.84
CA ILE A 184 -7.42 7.28 -2.43
C ILE A 184 -8.15 6.54 -3.55
N GLU A 185 -8.07 7.04 -4.78
CA GLU A 185 -8.79 6.47 -5.92
C GLU A 185 -8.17 5.16 -6.41
N GLY A 186 -6.83 5.08 -6.42
CA GLY A 186 -6.11 3.92 -6.93
C GLY A 186 -6.51 2.60 -6.27
N PRO A 187 -6.39 2.47 -4.96
CA PRO A 187 -6.77 1.26 -4.24
C PRO A 187 -8.26 0.93 -4.37
N TYR A 188 -9.13 1.93 -4.27
CA TYR A 188 -10.56 1.72 -4.46
C TYR A 188 -10.87 1.08 -5.81
N LEU A 189 -10.33 1.64 -6.90
CA LEU A 189 -10.56 1.12 -8.24
C LEU A 189 -9.90 -0.24 -8.46
N SER A 190 -8.71 -0.46 -7.89
CA SER A 190 -8.05 -1.77 -7.93
C SER A 190 -8.87 -2.85 -7.25
N PHE A 191 -9.35 -2.59 -6.03
CA PHE A 191 -10.18 -3.56 -5.29
C PHE A 191 -11.53 -3.80 -5.97
N LYS A 192 -12.14 -2.76 -6.54
CA LYS A 192 -13.38 -2.93 -7.33
C LYS A 192 -13.18 -3.85 -8.52
N LYS A 193 -12.10 -3.67 -9.30
CA LYS A 193 -11.77 -4.54 -10.44
C LYS A 193 -11.38 -5.95 -9.98
N MET A 194 -10.59 -6.08 -8.91
CA MET A 194 -10.23 -7.38 -8.33
C MET A 194 -11.48 -8.18 -7.95
N LYS A 195 -12.45 -7.56 -7.26
CA LYS A 195 -13.74 -8.18 -6.92
C LYS A 195 -14.49 -8.64 -8.17
N ALA A 196 -14.56 -7.81 -9.21
CA ALA A 196 -15.25 -8.15 -10.44
C ALA A 196 -14.60 -9.32 -11.21
N LEU A 197 -13.26 -9.49 -11.09
CA LEU A 197 -12.57 -10.62 -11.70
C LEU A 197 -12.75 -11.95 -10.95
N LEU A 198 -12.91 -11.87 -9.64
CA LEU A 198 -12.96 -13.03 -8.75
C LEU A 198 -14.40 -13.54 -8.51
N ILE A 199 -15.37 -12.64 -8.53
CA ILE A 199 -16.79 -12.97 -8.31
C ILE A 199 -17.44 -13.04 -9.71
N LYS A 200 -17.41 -14.23 -10.31
CA LYS A 200 -18.12 -14.54 -11.55
C LYS A 200 -19.44 -15.23 -11.22
#